data_a2fdbb131649cf4e35288dcc0534b397
#
_entry.id   a2fdbb131649cf4e35288dcc0534b397
#
_cell.length_a   1.000
_cell.length_b   1.000
_cell.length_c   1.000
_cell.angle_alpha   90.00
_cell.angle_beta   90.00
_cell.angle_gamma   90.00
#
_symmetry.space_group_name_H-M   'P 1'
#
loop_
_entity.id
_entity.type
_entity.pdbx_description
1 polymer ?
#
loop_
_entity_poly.entity_id
_entity_poly.type
_entity_poly.pdbx_seq_one_letter_code
_entity_poly.pdbx_strand_id
1 'polypeptide(L)'
;QIYTAFKSAFSDYEISVDKTELKSMLKRRGFNPALSFGAFYDDNIVAFTFNGIGKYYNGKLTAYDTGTGTRKEFRGQGLAKRIFTHSMPFLKNAGIENYLLEVLQHNKRALKIYESLGFEILREFNFFTQKKQLVVNHLSDKPAKCSIVALKSEDILSAQSFHDFTPSWQNDIESIKRAGDDLVTLGAMVDSVLSGYCVFSPKSGDITQ
;
A
#
# COMPACT_ATOMS: atom_id res chain seq x y z
N GLN A 1 20.56 5.27 3.91
CA GLN A 1 19.98 5.55 5.23
C GLN A 1 18.56 4.97 5.38
N ILE A 2 17.59 5.28 4.46
CA ILE A 2 16.19 4.82 4.53
C ILE A 2 16.09 3.29 4.69
N TYR A 3 16.76 2.51 3.84
CA TYR A 3 16.72 1.04 3.93
C TYR A 3 17.27 0.52 5.27
N THR A 4 18.38 1.09 5.74
CA THR A 4 19.00 0.70 7.02
C THR A 4 18.06 0.98 8.19
N ALA A 5 17.44 2.16 8.21
CA ALA A 5 16.45 2.54 9.23
C ALA A 5 15.23 1.63 9.19
N PHE A 6 14.68 1.36 7.99
CA PHE A 6 13.54 0.48 7.80
C PHE A 6 13.85 -0.94 8.31
N LYS A 7 14.94 -1.54 7.83
CA LYS A 7 15.36 -2.89 8.24
C LYS A 7 15.55 -3.00 9.76
N SER A 8 16.17 -1.98 10.38
CA SER A 8 16.38 -1.97 11.83
C SER A 8 15.05 -1.80 12.60
N ALA A 9 14.15 -0.94 12.14
CA ALA A 9 12.87 -0.70 12.81
C ALA A 9 11.92 -1.90 12.75
N PHE A 10 12.02 -2.72 11.70
CA PHE A 10 11.17 -3.90 11.47
C PHE A 10 11.91 -5.24 11.65
N SER A 11 13.07 -5.22 12.32
CA SER A 11 13.90 -6.42 12.51
C SER A 11 13.25 -7.55 13.32
N ASP A 12 12.21 -7.23 14.08
CA ASP A 12 11.43 -8.17 14.90
C ASP A 12 10.07 -8.55 14.25
N TYR A 13 9.86 -8.14 12.98
CA TYR A 13 8.71 -8.57 12.20
C TYR A 13 9.06 -9.81 11.38
N GLU A 14 8.08 -10.70 11.17
CA GLU A 14 8.25 -11.93 10.38
C GLU A 14 8.57 -11.66 8.90
N ILE A 15 8.23 -10.47 8.40
CA ILE A 15 8.42 -10.09 7.00
C ILE A 15 9.75 -9.35 6.86
N SER A 16 10.70 -9.97 6.15
CA SER A 16 11.96 -9.33 5.76
C SER A 16 11.80 -8.77 4.34
N VAL A 17 12.02 -7.47 4.19
CA VAL A 17 11.98 -6.78 2.89
C VAL A 17 13.41 -6.40 2.50
N ASP A 18 13.84 -6.81 1.31
CA ASP A 18 15.15 -6.40 0.79
C ASP A 18 15.13 -4.95 0.26
N LYS A 19 16.29 -4.45 -0.17
CA LYS A 19 16.41 -3.06 -0.65
C LYS A 19 15.62 -2.80 -1.93
N THR A 20 15.53 -3.77 -2.81
CA THR A 20 14.81 -3.67 -4.09
C THR A 20 13.30 -3.70 -3.84
N GLU A 21 12.87 -4.63 -3.01
CA GLU A 21 11.47 -4.75 -2.57
C GLU A 21 10.99 -3.48 -1.86
N LEU A 22 11.80 -2.93 -0.94
CA LEU A 22 11.48 -1.65 -0.30
C LEU A 22 11.34 -0.52 -1.32
N LYS A 23 12.22 -0.45 -2.31
CA LYS A 23 12.15 0.56 -3.38
C LYS A 23 10.87 0.42 -4.20
N SER A 24 10.52 -0.79 -4.62
CA SER A 24 9.29 -1.09 -5.37
C SER A 24 8.05 -0.75 -4.52
N MET A 25 8.05 -1.14 -3.24
CA MET A 25 6.97 -0.83 -2.31
C MET A 25 6.77 0.69 -2.15
N LEU A 26 7.84 1.43 -1.91
CA LEU A 26 7.79 2.89 -1.76
C LEU A 26 7.32 3.57 -3.05
N LYS A 27 7.81 3.13 -4.22
CA LYS A 27 7.37 3.61 -5.54
C LYS A 27 5.87 3.38 -5.72
N ARG A 28 5.40 2.15 -5.53
CA ARG A 28 3.99 1.78 -5.66
C ARG A 28 3.09 2.62 -4.76
N ARG A 29 3.52 2.86 -3.52
CA ARG A 29 2.76 3.63 -2.54
C ARG A 29 2.87 5.15 -2.71
N GLY A 30 3.61 5.63 -3.72
CA GLY A 30 3.74 7.06 -4.04
C GLY A 30 4.61 7.85 -3.07
N PHE A 31 5.67 7.22 -2.54
CA PHE A 31 6.59 7.83 -1.57
C PHE A 31 7.06 9.21 -2.00
N ASN A 32 6.90 10.18 -1.10
CA ASN A 32 7.34 11.56 -1.28
C ASN A 32 8.37 11.91 -0.20
N PRO A 33 9.67 12.03 -0.53
CA PRO A 33 10.71 12.33 0.44
C PRO A 33 10.58 13.73 1.05
N ALA A 34 10.04 14.72 0.34
CA ALA A 34 9.88 16.09 0.83
C ALA A 34 8.76 16.19 1.91
N LEU A 35 7.84 15.24 1.93
CA LEU A 35 6.75 15.16 2.90
C LEU A 35 6.86 13.94 3.82
N SER A 36 8.05 13.34 3.90
CA SER A 36 8.39 12.26 4.82
C SER A 36 9.35 12.78 5.89
N PHE A 37 9.20 12.28 7.11
CA PHE A 37 9.86 12.86 8.27
C PHE A 37 10.58 11.79 9.08
N GLY A 38 11.68 12.19 9.74
CA GLY A 38 12.46 11.31 10.59
C GLY A 38 13.03 12.01 11.81
N ALA A 39 13.26 11.25 12.86
CA ALA A 39 14.09 11.64 13.97
C ALA A 39 15.49 11.07 13.78
N PHE A 40 16.49 11.87 14.08
CA PHE A 40 17.91 11.52 13.90
C PHE A 40 18.62 11.50 15.25
N TYR A 41 19.57 10.59 15.37
CA TYR A 41 20.54 10.52 16.44
C TYR A 41 21.90 10.19 15.82
N ASP A 42 22.92 11.02 16.05
CA ASP A 42 24.24 10.92 15.42
C ASP A 42 24.15 10.67 13.90
N ASP A 43 23.42 11.53 13.18
CA ASP A 43 23.19 11.50 11.73
C ASP A 43 22.49 10.24 11.21
N ASN A 44 22.02 9.36 12.09
CA ASN A 44 21.28 8.16 11.74
C ASN A 44 19.78 8.34 11.98
N ILE A 45 18.97 7.87 11.05
CA ILE A 45 17.53 7.81 11.22
C ILE A 45 17.21 6.77 12.30
N VAL A 46 16.60 7.19 13.41
CA VAL A 46 16.21 6.32 14.52
C VAL A 46 14.71 6.08 14.60
N ALA A 47 13.92 6.99 14.05
CA ALA A 47 12.49 6.81 13.83
C ALA A 47 12.07 7.58 12.57
N PHE A 48 11.00 7.15 11.92
CA PHE A 48 10.53 7.75 10.68
C PHE A 48 9.04 7.54 10.47
N THR A 49 8.45 8.41 9.64
CA THR A 49 7.16 8.24 8.99
C THR A 49 7.35 8.57 7.52
N PHE A 50 7.24 7.58 6.66
CA PHE A 50 7.35 7.73 5.21
C PHE A 50 5.96 7.90 4.63
N ASN A 51 5.75 8.97 3.90
CA ASN A 51 4.46 9.32 3.32
C ASN A 51 4.44 9.08 1.81
N GLY A 52 3.39 8.42 1.34
CA GLY A 52 2.96 8.45 -0.04
C GLY A 52 1.97 9.58 -0.24
N ILE A 53 2.03 10.25 -1.41
CA ILE A 53 1.13 11.35 -1.73
C ILE A 53 0.41 11.04 -3.04
N GLY A 54 -0.89 11.26 -3.06
CA GLY A 54 -1.71 11.08 -4.26
C GLY A 54 -3.16 11.50 -4.05
N LYS A 55 -3.91 11.51 -5.14
CA LYS A 55 -5.35 11.64 -5.05
C LYS A 55 -5.95 10.28 -4.73
N TYR A 56 -6.82 10.24 -3.75
CA TYR A 56 -7.48 9.02 -3.32
C TYR A 56 -8.88 9.37 -2.82
N TYR A 57 -9.81 8.46 -2.91
CA TYR A 57 -11.17 8.57 -2.43
C TYR A 57 -11.78 9.98 -2.61
N ASN A 58 -12.69 10.14 -3.54
CA ASN A 58 -13.31 11.45 -3.90
C ASN A 58 -12.34 12.47 -4.51
N GLY A 59 -11.18 12.05 -5.02
CA GLY A 59 -10.20 12.93 -5.67
C GLY A 59 -9.43 13.84 -4.73
N LYS A 60 -9.58 13.69 -3.41
CA LYS A 60 -8.90 14.49 -2.40
C LYS A 60 -7.40 14.17 -2.34
N LEU A 61 -6.59 15.21 -2.20
CA LEU A 61 -5.16 15.05 -2.00
C LEU A 61 -4.89 14.43 -0.62
N THR A 62 -4.31 13.25 -0.63
CA THR A 62 -4.19 12.38 0.54
C THR A 62 -2.74 12.02 0.78
N ALA A 63 -2.31 12.07 2.04
CA ALA A 63 -1.10 11.43 2.51
C ALA A 63 -1.42 10.01 2.99
N TYR A 64 -0.56 9.07 2.65
CA TYR A 64 -0.65 7.68 3.09
C TYR A 64 0.61 7.26 3.84
N ASP A 65 0.47 6.73 5.04
CA ASP A 65 1.59 6.16 5.79
C ASP A 65 2.11 4.90 5.07
N THR A 66 3.21 5.06 4.34
CA THR A 66 3.85 3.93 3.65
C THR A 66 4.69 3.08 4.59
N GLY A 67 4.97 3.59 5.78
CA GLY A 67 5.69 2.91 6.84
C GLY A 67 6.13 3.87 7.92
N THR A 68 5.65 3.64 9.12
CA THR A 68 6.11 4.30 10.35
C THR A 68 6.88 3.30 11.20
N GLY A 69 8.11 3.65 11.56
CA GLY A 69 8.99 2.77 12.32
C GLY A 69 9.87 3.50 13.31
N THR A 70 10.22 2.80 14.38
CA THR A 70 11.20 3.26 15.39
C THR A 70 12.15 2.11 15.68
N ARG A 71 13.45 2.37 15.60
CA ARG A 71 14.50 1.41 15.96
C ARG A 71 14.28 0.93 17.40
N LYS A 72 14.54 -0.34 17.64
CA LYS A 72 14.18 -1.04 18.88
C LYS A 72 14.67 -0.31 20.13
N GLU A 73 15.90 0.16 20.12
CA GLU A 73 16.57 0.85 21.22
C GLU A 73 16.02 2.26 21.51
N PHE A 74 15.24 2.82 20.57
CA PHE A 74 14.61 4.15 20.68
C PHE A 74 13.10 4.08 20.87
N ARG A 75 12.52 2.87 21.02
CA ARG A 75 11.08 2.69 21.26
C ARG A 75 10.69 3.17 22.66
N GLY A 76 9.41 3.47 22.85
CA GLY A 76 8.87 3.92 24.13
C GLY A 76 9.07 5.40 24.44
N GLN A 77 9.81 6.15 23.61
CA GLN A 77 10.11 7.57 23.79
C GLN A 77 9.12 8.52 23.07
N GLY A 78 8.03 8.00 22.53
CA GLY A 78 7.01 8.80 21.87
C GLY A 78 7.43 9.38 20.51
N LEU A 79 8.52 8.90 19.91
CA LEU A 79 9.08 9.47 18.67
C LEU A 79 8.09 9.46 17.52
N ALA A 80 7.34 8.36 17.30
CA ALA A 80 6.35 8.28 16.25
C ALA A 80 5.28 9.38 16.38
N LYS A 81 4.76 9.59 17.59
CA LYS A 81 3.79 10.67 17.87
C LYS A 81 4.39 12.05 17.61
N ARG A 82 5.63 12.29 18.05
CA ARG A 82 6.32 13.58 17.83
C ARG A 82 6.55 13.85 16.37
N ILE A 83 7.01 12.85 15.58
CA ILE A 83 7.20 12.98 14.14
C ILE A 83 5.87 13.31 13.46
N PHE A 84 4.81 12.56 13.77
CA PHE A 84 3.49 12.80 13.20
C PHE A 84 3.00 14.22 13.50
N THR A 85 3.02 14.64 14.77
CA THR A 85 2.59 16.00 15.16
C THR A 85 3.41 17.07 14.46
N HIS A 86 4.74 16.86 14.34
CA HIS A 86 5.63 17.78 13.63
C HIS A 86 5.31 17.86 12.14
N SER A 87 4.93 16.76 11.50
CA SER A 87 4.65 16.71 10.05
C SER A 87 3.36 17.45 9.65
N MET A 88 2.38 17.57 10.56
CA MET A 88 1.04 18.07 10.24
C MET A 88 1.00 19.47 9.62
N PRO A 89 1.75 20.48 10.10
CA PRO A 89 1.79 21.80 9.44
C PRO A 89 2.29 21.73 7.99
N PHE A 90 3.32 20.92 7.75
CA PHE A 90 3.91 20.75 6.41
C PHE A 90 2.94 20.07 5.45
N LEU A 91 2.26 19.04 5.92
CA LEU A 91 1.24 18.33 5.13
C LEU A 91 0.07 19.26 4.79
N LYS A 92 -0.43 20.03 5.77
CA LYS A 92 -1.49 21.03 5.55
C LYS A 92 -1.06 22.10 4.54
N ASN A 93 0.15 22.63 4.67
CA ASN A 93 0.69 23.64 3.73
C ASN A 93 0.87 23.07 2.31
N ALA A 94 1.09 21.76 2.17
CA ALA A 94 1.13 21.07 0.89
C ALA A 94 -0.27 20.76 0.32
N GLY A 95 -1.35 21.18 0.98
CA GLY A 95 -2.72 20.98 0.54
C GLY A 95 -3.27 19.58 0.82
N ILE A 96 -2.62 18.80 1.71
CA ILE A 96 -3.14 17.48 2.10
C ILE A 96 -4.43 17.64 2.89
N GLU A 97 -5.50 17.04 2.39
CA GLU A 97 -6.83 17.07 2.99
C GLU A 97 -7.11 15.86 3.89
N ASN A 98 -6.53 14.71 3.54
CA ASN A 98 -6.71 13.47 4.29
C ASN A 98 -5.36 12.85 4.63
N TYR A 99 -5.34 12.11 5.73
CA TYR A 99 -4.22 11.23 6.08
C TYR A 99 -4.74 9.82 6.32
N LEU A 100 -4.23 8.84 5.58
CA LEU A 100 -4.62 7.43 5.68
C LEU A 100 -3.47 6.56 6.14
N LEU A 101 -3.81 5.47 6.80
CA LEU A 101 -2.90 4.38 7.10
C LEU A 101 -3.65 3.05 7.11
N GLU A 102 -2.91 1.98 6.93
CA GLU A 102 -3.38 0.62 7.12
C GLU A 102 -2.56 -0.05 8.23
N VAL A 103 -3.23 -0.70 9.16
CA VAL A 103 -2.61 -1.35 10.31
C VAL A 103 -3.23 -2.71 10.56
N LEU A 104 -2.41 -3.69 10.94
CA LEU A 104 -2.88 -5.03 11.27
C LEU A 104 -3.83 -4.97 12.49
N GLN A 105 -5.01 -5.59 12.39
CA GLN A 105 -6.06 -5.57 13.43
C GLN A 105 -5.57 -6.06 14.79
N HIS A 106 -4.59 -6.96 14.83
CA HIS A 106 -3.99 -7.46 16.06
C HIS A 106 -2.90 -6.54 16.65
N ASN A 107 -2.45 -5.51 15.92
CA ASN A 107 -1.44 -4.55 16.40
C ASN A 107 -2.07 -3.48 17.30
N LYS A 108 -2.57 -3.92 18.46
CA LYS A 108 -3.27 -3.06 19.44
C LYS A 108 -2.44 -1.87 19.92
N ARG A 109 -1.09 -2.00 19.92
CA ARG A 109 -0.19 -0.90 20.29
C ARG A 109 -0.21 0.22 19.27
N ALA A 110 -0.13 -0.09 18.00
CA ALA A 110 -0.18 0.90 16.91
C ALA A 110 -1.57 1.56 16.84
N LEU A 111 -2.65 0.76 16.94
CA LEU A 111 -4.03 1.28 16.98
C LEU A 111 -4.20 2.35 18.05
N LYS A 112 -3.80 2.08 19.30
CA LYS A 112 -3.89 3.06 20.40
C LYS A 112 -3.10 4.36 20.13
N ILE A 113 -1.95 4.26 19.45
CA ILE A 113 -1.16 5.44 19.08
C ILE A 113 -1.94 6.28 18.06
N TYR A 114 -2.46 5.67 17.02
CA TYR A 114 -3.19 6.39 15.98
C TYR A 114 -4.51 6.97 16.49
N GLU A 115 -5.26 6.24 17.29
CA GLU A 115 -6.45 6.76 17.98
C GLU A 115 -6.10 8.00 18.85
N SER A 116 -4.97 7.97 19.59
CA SER A 116 -4.50 9.11 20.38
C SER A 116 -4.09 10.34 19.55
N LEU A 117 -3.90 10.15 18.25
CA LEU A 117 -3.59 11.18 17.26
C LEU A 117 -4.83 11.67 16.50
N GLY A 118 -6.02 11.15 16.84
CA GLY A 118 -7.29 11.52 16.22
C GLY A 118 -7.66 10.74 14.97
N PHE A 119 -7.01 9.60 14.71
CA PHE A 119 -7.42 8.70 13.66
C PHE A 119 -8.66 7.90 14.04
N GLU A 120 -9.51 7.66 13.07
CA GLU A 120 -10.71 6.85 13.19
C GLU A 120 -10.59 5.62 12.28
N ILE A 121 -11.14 4.49 12.72
CA ILE A 121 -11.23 3.28 11.91
C ILE A 121 -12.37 3.49 10.90
N LEU A 122 -12.02 3.57 9.62
CA LEU A 122 -13.00 3.77 8.55
C LEU A 122 -13.58 2.45 8.04
N ARG A 123 -12.75 1.41 7.97
CA ARG A 123 -13.12 0.09 7.44
C ARG A 123 -12.06 -0.96 7.76
N GLU A 124 -12.43 -2.21 7.55
CA GLU A 124 -11.55 -3.36 7.71
C GLU A 124 -11.35 -4.06 6.37
N PHE A 125 -10.17 -4.63 6.18
CA PHE A 125 -9.86 -5.50 5.04
C PHE A 125 -9.55 -6.90 5.54
N ASN A 126 -10.00 -7.89 4.79
CA ASN A 126 -9.58 -9.26 4.95
C ASN A 126 -8.46 -9.58 3.95
N PHE A 127 -7.44 -10.26 4.42
CA PHE A 127 -6.36 -10.77 3.61
C PHE A 127 -6.44 -12.30 3.57
N PHE A 128 -6.50 -12.87 2.37
CA PHE A 128 -6.62 -14.31 2.18
C PHE A 128 -5.31 -14.86 1.59
N THR A 129 -4.85 -15.97 2.13
CA THR A 129 -3.70 -16.70 1.61
C THR A 129 -4.08 -18.14 1.31
N GLN A 130 -3.74 -18.62 0.11
CA GLN A 130 -3.93 -20.01 -0.26
C GLN A 130 -2.58 -20.62 -0.70
N LYS A 131 -2.29 -21.81 -0.19
CA LYS A 131 -1.12 -22.58 -0.63
C LYS A 131 -1.33 -23.06 -2.08
N LYS A 132 -0.32 -22.91 -2.94
CA LYS A 132 -0.37 -23.30 -4.36
C LYS A 132 -0.90 -24.72 -4.59
N GLN A 133 -0.55 -25.67 -3.71
CA GLN A 133 -0.99 -27.06 -3.79
C GLN A 133 -2.51 -27.27 -3.63
N LEU A 134 -3.20 -26.27 -3.08
CA LEU A 134 -4.65 -26.32 -2.83
C LEU A 134 -5.46 -25.58 -3.91
N VAL A 135 -4.80 -25.04 -4.94
CA VAL A 135 -5.50 -24.43 -6.07
C VAL A 135 -6.07 -25.54 -6.93
N VAL A 136 -7.37 -25.75 -6.82
CA VAL A 136 -8.12 -26.72 -7.62
C VAL A 136 -8.71 -25.99 -8.82
N ASN A 137 -8.42 -26.48 -10.02
CA ASN A 137 -9.05 -25.98 -11.23
C ASN A 137 -10.51 -26.43 -11.29
N HIS A 138 -11.42 -25.58 -10.88
CA HIS A 138 -12.86 -25.74 -11.13
C HIS A 138 -13.23 -25.10 -12.49
N LEU A 139 -12.53 -25.49 -13.55
CA LEU A 139 -12.92 -25.06 -14.89
C LEU A 139 -14.24 -25.72 -15.24
N SER A 140 -15.22 -24.92 -15.60
CA SER A 140 -16.49 -25.39 -16.16
C SER A 140 -16.19 -26.22 -17.41
N ASP A 141 -16.87 -27.35 -17.58
CA ASP A 141 -16.78 -28.20 -18.79
C ASP A 141 -17.24 -27.47 -20.07
N LYS A 142 -17.84 -26.31 -19.93
CA LYS A 142 -18.22 -25.44 -21.05
C LYS A 142 -17.27 -24.23 -21.06
N PRO A 143 -16.25 -24.19 -21.93
CA PRO A 143 -15.42 -23.01 -22.09
C PRO A 143 -16.33 -21.84 -22.48
N ALA A 144 -16.37 -20.81 -21.65
CA ALA A 144 -16.96 -19.55 -22.07
C ALA A 144 -16.24 -19.07 -23.33
N LYS A 145 -16.96 -18.48 -24.30
CA LYS A 145 -16.35 -17.80 -25.47
C LYS A 145 -15.66 -16.54 -24.95
N CYS A 146 -14.57 -16.69 -24.24
CA CYS A 146 -13.79 -15.57 -23.75
C CYS A 146 -12.34 -15.69 -24.22
N SER A 147 -11.73 -14.57 -24.51
CA SER A 147 -10.29 -14.46 -24.76
C SER A 147 -9.63 -13.70 -23.63
N ILE A 148 -8.43 -14.16 -23.23
CA ILE A 148 -7.62 -13.45 -22.24
C ILE A 148 -6.60 -12.60 -22.99
N VAL A 149 -6.56 -11.32 -22.64
CA VAL A 149 -5.67 -10.33 -23.25
C VAL A 149 -4.85 -9.62 -22.20
N ALA A 150 -3.63 -9.21 -22.53
CA ALA A 150 -2.87 -8.31 -21.70
C ALA A 150 -3.50 -6.90 -21.79
N LEU A 151 -3.71 -6.26 -20.65
CA LEU A 151 -4.17 -4.89 -20.55
C LEU A 151 -3.04 -3.96 -20.08
N LYS A 152 -3.04 -2.75 -20.57
CA LYS A 152 -2.22 -1.68 -20.00
C LYS A 152 -2.89 -1.11 -18.77
N SER A 153 -2.10 -0.51 -17.88
CA SER A 153 -2.62 0.13 -16.65
C SER A 153 -3.65 1.25 -16.95
N GLU A 154 -3.60 1.83 -18.14
CA GLU A 154 -4.56 2.85 -18.60
C GLU A 154 -5.94 2.25 -18.89
N ASP A 155 -5.98 1.01 -19.36
CA ASP A 155 -7.22 0.31 -19.71
C ASP A 155 -8.06 -0.02 -18.46
N ILE A 156 -7.38 -0.11 -17.28
CA ILE A 156 -8.05 -0.38 -16.00
C ILE A 156 -8.98 0.76 -15.58
N LEU A 157 -8.76 1.99 -16.07
CA LEU A 157 -9.65 3.12 -15.77
C LEU A 157 -11.09 2.85 -16.19
N SER A 158 -11.30 2.16 -17.31
CA SER A 158 -12.62 1.76 -17.77
C SER A 158 -13.26 0.66 -16.93
N ALA A 159 -12.44 -0.08 -16.17
CA ALA A 159 -12.87 -1.18 -15.33
C ALA A 159 -13.23 -0.76 -13.88
N GLN A 160 -13.19 0.54 -13.57
CA GLN A 160 -13.62 1.04 -12.25
C GLN A 160 -15.07 0.66 -11.91
N SER A 161 -15.91 0.51 -12.93
CA SER A 161 -17.31 0.08 -12.76
C SER A 161 -17.46 -1.36 -12.25
N PHE A 162 -16.39 -2.15 -12.29
CA PHE A 162 -16.38 -3.52 -11.74
C PHE A 162 -16.14 -3.53 -10.22
N HIS A 163 -15.72 -2.40 -9.64
CA HIS A 163 -15.50 -2.33 -8.21
C HIS A 163 -16.82 -2.11 -7.47
N ASP A 164 -17.13 -2.97 -6.54
CA ASP A 164 -18.22 -2.84 -5.58
C ASP A 164 -17.78 -2.15 -4.27
N PHE A 165 -16.47 -1.91 -4.12
CA PHE A 165 -15.88 -1.17 -3.00
C PHE A 165 -14.64 -0.39 -3.45
N THR A 166 -14.23 0.63 -2.70
CA THR A 166 -12.98 1.35 -2.94
C THR A 166 -11.80 0.47 -2.52
N PRO A 167 -10.86 0.13 -3.41
CA PRO A 167 -9.66 -0.63 -3.06
C PRO A 167 -8.84 0.04 -1.95
N SER A 168 -7.93 -0.70 -1.33
CA SER A 168 -6.94 -0.10 -0.42
C SER A 168 -6.00 0.84 -1.18
N TRP A 169 -5.31 1.74 -0.48
CA TRP A 169 -4.37 2.66 -1.12
C TRP A 169 -3.38 1.97 -2.06
N GLN A 170 -2.76 0.89 -1.58
CA GLN A 170 -1.76 0.18 -2.36
C GLN A 170 -2.32 -0.66 -3.50
N ASN A 171 -3.63 -0.84 -3.55
CA ASN A 171 -4.35 -1.61 -4.58
C ASN A 171 -5.25 -0.71 -5.45
N ASP A 172 -5.20 0.60 -5.27
CA ASP A 172 -5.89 1.52 -6.14
C ASP A 172 -5.22 1.64 -7.53
N ILE A 173 -5.93 2.21 -8.48
CA ILE A 173 -5.46 2.33 -9.87
C ILE A 173 -4.16 3.15 -9.95
N GLU A 174 -4.04 4.22 -9.16
CA GLU A 174 -2.83 5.04 -9.18
C GLU A 174 -1.63 4.28 -8.60
N SER A 175 -1.84 3.44 -7.61
CA SER A 175 -0.79 2.56 -7.07
C SER A 175 -0.39 1.48 -8.07
N ILE A 176 -1.35 0.91 -8.80
CA ILE A 176 -1.08 -0.05 -9.89
C ILE A 176 -0.27 0.62 -11.00
N LYS A 177 -0.64 1.82 -11.43
CA LYS A 177 0.13 2.58 -12.43
C LYS A 177 1.56 2.86 -11.97
N ARG A 178 1.75 3.26 -10.71
CA ARG A 178 3.09 3.50 -10.14
C ARG A 178 3.93 2.23 -10.05
N ALA A 179 3.31 1.07 -9.82
CA ALA A 179 4.01 -0.22 -9.83
C ALA A 179 4.59 -0.53 -11.21
N GLY A 180 3.86 -0.21 -12.30
CA GLY A 180 4.31 -0.47 -13.66
C GLY A 180 4.55 -1.97 -13.88
N ASP A 181 5.73 -2.32 -14.42
CA ASP A 181 6.11 -3.69 -14.78
C ASP A 181 6.24 -4.68 -13.61
N ASP A 182 6.14 -4.20 -12.36
CA ASP A 182 6.10 -5.09 -11.20
C ASP A 182 4.77 -5.86 -11.10
N LEU A 183 3.74 -5.43 -11.84
CA LEU A 183 2.41 -6.05 -11.90
C LEU A 183 2.02 -6.40 -13.33
N VAL A 184 1.26 -7.47 -13.47
CA VAL A 184 0.65 -7.90 -14.74
C VAL A 184 -0.85 -7.68 -14.64
N THR A 185 -1.43 -7.12 -15.70
CA THR A 185 -2.88 -6.94 -15.82
C THR A 185 -3.39 -7.78 -16.99
N LEU A 186 -4.38 -8.63 -16.71
CA LEU A 186 -5.07 -9.45 -17.70
C LEU A 186 -6.55 -9.08 -17.72
N GLY A 187 -7.12 -9.01 -18.91
CA GLY A 187 -8.54 -8.80 -19.15
C GLY A 187 -9.19 -10.03 -19.77
N ALA A 188 -10.41 -10.32 -19.35
CA ALA A 188 -11.27 -11.31 -19.96
C ALA A 188 -12.26 -10.60 -20.92
N MET A 189 -12.19 -10.93 -22.20
CA MET A 189 -13.03 -10.35 -23.25
C MET A 189 -14.12 -11.35 -23.63
N VAL A 190 -15.38 -10.92 -23.58
CA VAL A 190 -16.54 -11.68 -24.11
C VAL A 190 -17.17 -10.82 -25.20
N ASP A 191 -17.31 -11.36 -26.41
CA ASP A 191 -17.84 -10.67 -27.59
C ASP A 191 -17.15 -9.28 -27.81
N SER A 192 -15.84 -9.22 -27.63
CA SER A 192 -15.01 -8.01 -27.73
C SER A 192 -15.26 -6.96 -26.64
N VAL A 193 -16.01 -7.29 -25.61
CA VAL A 193 -16.28 -6.42 -24.45
C VAL A 193 -15.48 -6.89 -23.25
N LEU A 194 -14.79 -5.97 -22.57
CA LEU A 194 -14.12 -6.27 -21.29
C LEU A 194 -15.18 -6.67 -20.25
N SER A 195 -15.12 -7.92 -19.82
CA SER A 195 -16.12 -8.53 -18.90
C SER A 195 -15.53 -8.85 -17.53
N GLY A 196 -14.22 -8.74 -17.37
CA GLY A 196 -13.51 -8.91 -16.11
C GLY A 196 -12.03 -8.66 -16.28
N TYR A 197 -11.34 -8.44 -15.19
CA TYR A 197 -9.88 -8.28 -15.20
C TYR A 197 -9.26 -8.78 -13.90
N CYS A 198 -7.95 -8.98 -13.94
CA CYS A 198 -7.15 -9.36 -12.79
C CYS A 198 -5.81 -8.63 -12.83
N VAL A 199 -5.36 -8.14 -11.69
CA VAL A 199 -4.04 -7.54 -11.50
C VAL A 199 -3.27 -8.35 -10.47
N PHE A 200 -2.08 -8.81 -10.81
CA PHE A 200 -1.29 -9.64 -9.91
C PHE A 200 0.22 -9.42 -10.06
N SER A 201 0.96 -9.80 -9.04
CA SER A 201 2.42 -9.87 -9.08
C SER A 201 2.86 -11.24 -9.60
N PRO A 202 3.56 -11.33 -10.74
CA PRO A 202 4.05 -12.62 -11.26
C PRO A 202 5.14 -13.23 -10.37
N LYS A 203 5.81 -12.42 -9.54
CA LYS A 203 6.88 -12.88 -8.64
C LYS A 203 6.34 -13.57 -7.39
N SER A 204 5.33 -12.96 -6.75
CA SER A 204 4.78 -13.46 -5.47
C SER A 204 3.47 -14.24 -5.64
N GLY A 205 2.76 -14.04 -6.74
CA GLY A 205 1.41 -14.57 -6.96
C GLY A 205 0.32 -13.78 -6.23
N ASP A 206 0.67 -12.62 -5.65
CA ASP A 206 -0.31 -11.77 -4.98
C ASP A 206 -1.30 -11.17 -5.98
N ILE A 207 -2.57 -11.41 -5.77
CA ILE A 207 -3.66 -10.80 -6.52
C ILE A 207 -3.99 -9.47 -5.86
N THR A 208 -3.94 -8.41 -6.65
CA THR A 208 -4.18 -7.04 -6.21
C THR A 208 -5.62 -6.59 -6.49
N GLN A 209 -6.15 -7.01 -7.63
CA GLN A 209 -7.53 -6.78 -8.09
C GLN A 209 -7.95 -7.92 -9.01
#